data_57250693cd0216a946eb7d15efad6c86
#
_entry.id   57250693cd0216a946eb7d15efad6c86
#
_cell.length_a   1.000
_cell.length_b   1.000
_cell.length_c   1.000
_cell.angle_alpha   90.00
_cell.angle_beta   90.00
_cell.angle_gamma   90.00
#
_symmetry.space_group_name_H-M   'P 1'
#
loop_
_entity.id
_entity.type
_entity.pdbx_description
1 polymer ?
#
loop_
_entity_poly.entity_id
_entity_poly.type
_entity_poly.pdbx_seq_one_letter_code
_entity_poly.pdbx_strand_id
1 'polypeptide(L)'
;MVEVVVIGAGPYGLSIAAHLRHSRIPFRVFGKPMGMWKDHMPRGLTLKSDAFASNIAAPGNDFPLERFYRESGRTDYSHIGLRVPGSVVAEYGQEFQRRYVGEVDEARILDIAKLRRGFRLHLESGEQVLARKIVVATGLRSLRHIPETLAALPLEVVSHSSDHNDLSGFRGRRVTVIGAGQSACELSALLNEQGAEVTMLTRRPLMWYEPKNEDLLNARRTAWQRLRRPNFGLGPGWRTWFWSEMPYQFSYLPQRTRYSKAFGLFAPAGSGWIKHRVDGVIPIHTGKLCQVQMHGGEARLSVETAAGSVELAADHVIAATGYRPEVSRVPFLEQVCGDIQTINGAPLLDRSLESSVPGLHFAGFMGAATFGPSMRFIYGARFAAQRLSQHLSHFGDGRRRPARVRVQHSEQAGAAV
;
A
#
# COMPACT_ATOMS: atom_id res chain seq x y z
N MET A 1 -3.90 10.75 29.17
CA MET A 1 -3.65 11.19 27.78
C MET A 1 -2.41 10.46 27.30
N VAL A 2 -2.52 9.70 26.21
CA VAL A 2 -1.43 8.95 25.58
C VAL A 2 -0.56 9.92 24.77
N GLU A 3 0.75 9.74 24.74
CA GLU A 3 1.63 10.63 23.96
C GLU A 3 1.43 10.43 22.46
N VAL A 4 1.43 9.16 22.01
CA VAL A 4 1.24 8.81 20.59
C VAL A 4 0.25 7.67 20.44
N VAL A 5 -0.74 7.82 19.56
CA VAL A 5 -1.59 6.73 19.10
C VAL A 5 -1.19 6.38 17.67
N VAL A 6 -0.87 5.10 17.42
CA VAL A 6 -0.59 4.55 16.09
C VAL A 6 -1.83 3.78 15.62
N ILE A 7 -2.41 4.18 14.48
CA ILE A 7 -3.59 3.54 13.91
C ILE A 7 -3.18 2.70 12.70
N GLY A 8 -3.24 1.39 12.86
CA GLY A 8 -2.82 0.39 11.91
C GLY A 8 -1.65 -0.45 12.42
N ALA A 9 -1.84 -1.76 12.47
CA ALA A 9 -0.86 -2.75 12.94
C ALA A 9 -0.29 -3.61 11.78
N GLY A 10 -0.13 -2.99 10.60
CA GLY A 10 0.62 -3.53 9.47
C GLY A 10 2.11 -3.19 9.54
N PRO A 11 2.90 -3.48 8.48
CA PRO A 11 4.35 -3.27 8.47
C PRO A 11 4.81 -1.88 8.90
N TYR A 12 4.09 -0.83 8.49
CA TYR A 12 4.40 0.55 8.90
C TYR A 12 4.10 0.81 10.37
N GLY A 13 2.90 0.45 10.83
CA GLY A 13 2.52 0.68 12.22
C GLY A 13 3.39 -0.10 13.19
N LEU A 14 3.70 -1.36 12.89
CA LEU A 14 4.59 -2.19 13.70
C LEU A 14 6.03 -1.64 13.73
N SER A 15 6.55 -1.19 12.59
CA SER A 15 7.88 -0.55 12.55
C SER A 15 7.93 0.74 13.38
N ILE A 16 6.91 1.59 13.26
CA ILE A 16 6.81 2.84 14.03
C ILE A 16 6.71 2.53 15.52
N ALA A 17 5.85 1.61 15.92
CA ALA A 17 5.67 1.22 17.32
C ALA A 17 6.95 0.64 17.94
N ALA A 18 7.69 -0.21 17.18
CA ALA A 18 8.98 -0.72 17.64
C ALA A 18 10.02 0.38 17.89
N HIS A 19 10.06 1.41 17.03
CA HIS A 19 10.96 2.55 17.21
C HIS A 19 10.50 3.47 18.35
N LEU A 20 9.19 3.68 18.55
CA LEU A 20 8.67 4.42 19.70
C LEU A 20 9.02 3.72 21.01
N ARG A 21 8.84 2.39 21.07
CA ARG A 21 9.23 1.59 22.26
C ARG A 21 10.73 1.70 22.57
N HIS A 22 11.56 1.58 21.54
CA HIS A 22 13.01 1.75 21.67
C HIS A 22 13.39 3.14 22.21
N SER A 23 12.71 4.17 21.72
CA SER A 23 12.89 5.57 22.17
C SER A 23 12.17 5.89 23.50
N ARG A 24 11.54 4.90 24.14
CA ARG A 24 10.78 5.05 25.42
C ARG A 24 9.66 6.09 25.34
N ILE A 25 9.06 6.28 24.18
CA ILE A 25 7.92 7.18 24.00
C ILE A 25 6.65 6.39 24.31
N PRO A 26 5.77 6.83 25.25
CA PRO A 26 4.52 6.15 25.54
C PRO A 26 3.58 6.15 24.32
N PHE A 27 3.05 4.98 23.97
CA PHE A 27 2.14 4.82 22.81
C PHE A 27 1.08 3.74 23.06
N ARG A 28 0.01 3.79 22.27
CA ARG A 28 -0.92 2.69 22.02
C ARG A 28 -0.98 2.42 20.53
N VAL A 29 -1.14 1.16 20.15
CA VAL A 29 -1.32 0.74 18.74
C VAL A 29 -2.72 0.15 18.59
N PHE A 30 -3.44 0.60 17.56
CA PHE A 30 -4.77 0.09 17.24
C PHE A 30 -4.80 -0.58 15.87
N GLY A 31 -5.48 -1.72 15.79
CA GLY A 31 -5.74 -2.45 14.56
C GLY A 31 -5.29 -3.90 14.59
N LYS A 32 -5.86 -4.73 13.74
CA LYS A 32 -5.53 -6.15 13.65
C LYS A 32 -4.10 -6.37 13.13
N PRO A 33 -3.20 -7.02 13.89
CA PRO A 33 -1.84 -7.27 13.46
C PRO A 33 -1.79 -8.02 12.14
N MET A 34 -1.14 -7.40 11.14
CA MET A 34 -1.03 -7.91 9.76
C MET A 34 -2.37 -8.25 9.08
N GLY A 35 -3.50 -7.62 9.50
CA GLY A 35 -4.84 -7.93 9.03
C GLY A 35 -5.00 -7.87 7.51
N MET A 36 -4.36 -6.90 6.82
CA MET A 36 -4.37 -6.84 5.36
C MET A 36 -3.81 -8.13 4.71
N TRP A 37 -2.75 -8.69 5.28
CA TRP A 37 -2.09 -9.91 4.77
C TRP A 37 -2.85 -11.18 5.11
N LYS A 38 -3.51 -11.22 6.27
CA LYS A 38 -4.24 -12.38 6.78
C LYS A 38 -5.63 -12.54 6.16
N ASP A 39 -6.33 -11.41 5.99
CA ASP A 39 -7.76 -11.41 5.72
C ASP A 39 -8.14 -10.85 4.35
N HIS A 40 -7.23 -10.07 3.71
CA HIS A 40 -7.53 -9.25 2.54
C HIS A 40 -6.61 -9.50 1.34
N MET A 41 -5.73 -10.48 1.44
CA MET A 41 -4.94 -10.96 0.31
C MET A 41 -5.29 -12.41 0.00
N PRO A 42 -5.46 -12.78 -1.27
CA PRO A 42 -5.78 -14.15 -1.66
C PRO A 42 -4.75 -15.15 -1.16
N ARG A 43 -5.23 -16.29 -0.66
CA ARG A 43 -4.35 -17.42 -0.33
C ARG A 43 -3.60 -17.88 -1.57
N GLY A 44 -2.31 -18.12 -1.44
CA GLY A 44 -1.42 -18.46 -2.56
C GLY A 44 -0.76 -17.25 -3.23
N LEU A 45 -1.12 -16.02 -2.83
CA LEU A 45 -0.45 -14.82 -3.31
C LEU A 45 0.99 -14.76 -2.82
N THR A 46 1.90 -14.31 -3.70
CA THR A 46 3.32 -14.09 -3.40
C THR A 46 3.74 -12.63 -3.61
N LEU A 47 4.73 -12.17 -2.84
CA LEU A 47 5.22 -10.81 -2.99
C LEU A 47 5.94 -10.63 -4.34
N LYS A 48 5.70 -9.48 -4.96
CA LYS A 48 6.47 -9.03 -6.12
C LYS A 48 7.85 -8.47 -5.74
N SER A 49 7.97 -7.91 -4.54
CA SER A 49 9.23 -7.38 -4.01
C SER A 49 10.17 -8.50 -3.62
N ASP A 50 11.47 -8.28 -3.80
CA ASP A 50 12.50 -9.18 -3.29
C ASP A 50 12.45 -9.28 -1.75
N ALA A 51 12.94 -10.39 -1.21
CA ALA A 51 12.89 -10.68 0.22
C ALA A 51 13.62 -9.61 1.05
N PHE A 52 14.80 -9.15 0.62
CA PHE A 52 15.54 -8.10 1.32
C PHE A 52 14.80 -6.76 1.39
N ALA A 53 13.90 -6.49 0.43
CA ALA A 53 13.08 -5.29 0.36
C ALA A 53 11.76 -5.40 1.12
N SER A 54 11.51 -6.53 1.79
CA SER A 54 10.26 -6.86 2.48
C SER A 54 10.40 -6.91 4.00
N ASN A 55 11.46 -6.32 4.54
CA ASN A 55 11.71 -6.25 5.97
C ASN A 55 10.78 -5.28 6.67
N ILE A 56 10.19 -5.70 7.80
CA ILE A 56 9.60 -4.82 8.80
C ILE A 56 10.76 -4.20 9.59
N ALA A 57 10.77 -2.89 9.77
CA ALA A 57 11.94 -2.20 10.31
C ALA A 57 11.96 -2.22 11.83
N ALA A 58 12.86 -3.03 12.41
CA ALA A 58 13.23 -2.92 13.80
C ALA A 58 14.35 -1.87 14.01
N PRO A 59 14.46 -1.25 15.21
CA PRO A 59 15.65 -0.52 15.58
C PRO A 59 16.90 -1.40 15.42
N GLY A 60 18.00 -0.83 14.88
CA GLY A 60 19.22 -1.62 14.62
C GLY A 60 19.12 -2.63 13.48
N ASN A 61 17.98 -2.78 12.83
CA ASN A 61 17.69 -3.84 11.85
C ASN A 61 17.84 -5.25 12.44
N ASP A 62 17.47 -5.43 13.70
CA ASP A 62 17.78 -6.63 14.49
C ASP A 62 16.97 -7.86 14.06
N PHE A 63 15.85 -7.69 13.33
CA PHE A 63 14.98 -8.78 12.94
C PHE A 63 14.55 -8.67 11.47
N PRO A 64 15.50 -8.83 10.51
CA PRO A 64 15.14 -8.91 9.09
C PRO A 64 14.41 -10.21 8.77
N LEU A 65 13.72 -10.25 7.62
CA LEU A 65 12.99 -11.43 7.13
C LEU A 65 13.91 -12.68 7.02
N GLU A 66 15.18 -12.49 6.65
CA GLU A 66 16.19 -13.55 6.63
C GLU A 66 16.34 -14.23 8.00
N ARG A 67 16.44 -13.46 9.07
CA ARG A 67 16.55 -13.98 10.42
C ARG A 67 15.28 -14.75 10.81
N PHE A 68 14.10 -14.25 10.45
CA PHE A 68 12.84 -14.95 10.67
C PHE A 68 12.81 -16.30 9.94
N TYR A 69 13.22 -16.36 8.66
CA TYR A 69 13.32 -17.62 7.92
C TYR A 69 14.22 -18.63 8.64
N ARG A 70 15.42 -18.22 9.01
CA ARG A 70 16.37 -19.06 9.73
C ARG A 70 15.81 -19.57 11.06
N GLU A 71 15.23 -18.69 11.89
CA GLU A 71 14.69 -19.04 13.20
C GLU A 71 13.42 -19.90 13.12
N SER A 72 12.66 -19.82 12.02
CA SER A 72 11.49 -20.65 11.78
C SER A 72 11.79 -21.96 11.05
N GLY A 73 13.07 -22.31 10.87
CA GLY A 73 13.50 -23.55 10.22
C GLY A 73 13.31 -23.59 8.70
N ARG A 74 13.04 -22.45 8.05
CA ARG A 74 12.95 -22.35 6.58
C ARG A 74 14.33 -22.21 6.00
N THR A 75 14.67 -23.06 5.04
CA THR A 75 16.01 -23.14 4.43
C THR A 75 16.10 -22.51 3.04
N ASP A 76 14.98 -22.10 2.48
CA ASP A 76 14.83 -21.61 1.11
C ASP A 76 15.02 -20.09 0.98
N TYR A 77 15.55 -19.40 2.00
CA TYR A 77 15.76 -17.97 1.93
C TYR A 77 16.77 -17.56 0.86
N SER A 78 16.38 -16.59 0.05
CA SER A 78 17.27 -15.88 -0.87
C SER A 78 16.95 -14.40 -0.86
N HIS A 79 17.94 -13.53 -0.82
CA HIS A 79 17.77 -12.09 -0.87
C HIS A 79 16.99 -11.61 -2.09
N ILE A 80 17.24 -12.25 -3.23
CA ILE A 80 16.70 -11.88 -4.55
C ILE A 80 16.07 -13.12 -5.18
N GLY A 81 14.93 -12.91 -5.84
CA GLY A 81 14.22 -13.97 -6.56
C GLY A 81 13.36 -14.89 -5.68
N LEU A 82 13.49 -14.82 -4.36
CA LEU A 82 12.58 -15.55 -3.46
C LEU A 82 11.16 -14.97 -3.58
N ARG A 83 10.22 -15.85 -3.83
CA ARG A 83 8.79 -15.53 -3.84
C ARG A 83 8.23 -15.69 -2.44
N VAL A 84 8.27 -14.62 -1.64
CA VAL A 84 7.78 -14.68 -0.27
C VAL A 84 6.25 -14.82 -0.27
N PRO A 85 5.69 -15.93 0.25
CA PRO A 85 4.24 -16.08 0.36
C PRO A 85 3.65 -15.02 1.29
N GLY A 86 2.43 -14.53 0.97
CA GLY A 86 1.72 -13.56 1.80
C GLY A 86 1.47 -14.06 3.23
N SER A 87 1.23 -15.38 3.40
CA SER A 87 1.11 -16.02 4.72
C SER A 87 2.40 -15.91 5.54
N VAL A 88 3.56 -16.10 4.91
CA VAL A 88 4.87 -15.97 5.59
C VAL A 88 5.12 -14.52 6.02
N VAL A 89 4.69 -13.54 5.21
CA VAL A 89 4.75 -12.12 5.62
C VAL A 89 3.87 -11.84 6.83
N ALA A 90 2.68 -12.45 6.87
CA ALA A 90 1.78 -12.32 8.02
C ALA A 90 2.38 -12.92 9.28
N GLU A 91 2.92 -14.14 9.21
CA GLU A 91 3.61 -14.80 10.33
C GLU A 91 4.83 -13.99 10.81
N TYR A 92 5.65 -13.51 9.88
CA TYR A 92 6.79 -12.64 10.18
C TYR A 92 6.36 -11.38 10.94
N GLY A 93 5.29 -10.74 10.48
CA GLY A 93 4.79 -9.53 11.13
C GLY A 93 4.19 -9.80 12.52
N GLN A 94 3.55 -10.94 12.74
CA GLN A 94 3.05 -11.34 14.06
C GLN A 94 4.20 -11.62 15.03
N GLU A 95 5.25 -12.32 14.58
CA GLU A 95 6.44 -12.57 15.39
C GLU A 95 7.19 -11.28 15.70
N PHE A 96 7.27 -10.36 14.71
CA PHE A 96 7.81 -9.02 14.90
C PHE A 96 7.02 -8.25 15.98
N GLN A 97 5.69 -8.25 15.89
CA GLN A 97 4.82 -7.60 16.88
C GLN A 97 5.08 -8.14 18.28
N ARG A 98 5.11 -9.46 18.44
CA ARG A 98 5.36 -10.11 19.73
C ARG A 98 6.69 -9.68 20.36
N ARG A 99 7.78 -9.59 19.57
CA ARG A 99 9.14 -9.27 20.07
C ARG A 99 9.35 -7.78 20.31
N TYR A 100 8.92 -6.93 19.40
CA TYR A 100 9.34 -5.53 19.33
C TYR A 100 8.25 -4.52 19.70
N VAL A 101 6.99 -4.91 19.65
CA VAL A 101 5.86 -4.01 19.92
C VAL A 101 5.17 -4.34 21.24
N GLY A 102 4.83 -5.59 21.46
CA GLY A 102 4.03 -6.05 22.59
C GLY A 102 2.54 -6.01 22.27
N GLU A 103 1.73 -5.45 23.17
CA GLU A 103 0.28 -5.40 23.03
C GLU A 103 -0.16 -4.48 21.89
N VAL A 104 -1.18 -4.94 21.15
CA VAL A 104 -1.87 -4.20 20.11
C VAL A 104 -3.36 -4.31 20.41
N ASP A 105 -4.04 -3.19 20.45
CA ASP A 105 -5.48 -3.11 20.67
C ASP A 105 -6.21 -3.31 19.34
N GLU A 106 -6.99 -4.38 19.22
CA GLU A 106 -7.75 -4.66 17.99
C GLU A 106 -9.08 -3.90 17.91
N ALA A 107 -9.45 -3.12 18.94
CA ALA A 107 -10.65 -2.30 18.92
C ALA A 107 -10.64 -1.33 17.75
N ARG A 108 -11.77 -1.26 17.06
CA ARG A 108 -11.93 -0.37 15.91
C ARG A 108 -12.13 1.07 16.38
N ILE A 109 -11.39 1.99 15.77
CA ILE A 109 -11.61 3.43 15.93
C ILE A 109 -12.75 3.85 15.00
N LEU A 110 -13.79 4.46 15.57
CA LEU A 110 -14.96 4.94 14.84
C LEU A 110 -14.75 6.35 14.31
N ASP A 111 -14.24 7.24 15.16
CA ASP A 111 -13.97 8.63 14.80
C ASP A 111 -12.83 9.25 15.61
N ILE A 112 -12.31 10.37 15.09
CA ILE A 112 -11.28 11.18 15.71
C ILE A 112 -11.76 12.64 15.73
N ALA A 113 -11.87 13.21 16.91
CA ALA A 113 -12.17 14.63 17.11
C ALA A 113 -10.90 15.39 17.53
N LYS A 114 -10.66 16.54 16.89
CA LYS A 114 -9.58 17.46 17.26
C LYS A 114 -9.97 18.24 18.51
N LEU A 115 -9.07 18.31 19.47
CA LEU A 115 -9.19 19.10 20.69
C LEU A 115 -8.27 20.32 20.66
N ARG A 116 -8.44 21.24 21.62
CA ARG A 116 -7.50 22.36 21.77
C ARG A 116 -6.03 21.90 21.95
N ARG A 117 -5.83 20.73 22.58
CA ARG A 117 -4.52 20.08 22.73
C ARG A 117 -4.66 18.59 22.46
N GLY A 118 -4.31 18.14 21.25
CA GLY A 118 -4.38 16.74 20.85
C GLY A 118 -5.73 16.32 20.28
N PHE A 119 -6.10 15.08 20.50
CA PHE A 119 -7.23 14.41 19.87
C PHE A 119 -7.98 13.53 20.87
N ARG A 120 -9.27 13.33 20.60
CA ARG A 120 -10.09 12.31 21.23
C ARG A 120 -10.47 11.28 20.16
N LEU A 121 -10.25 10.01 20.46
CA LEU A 121 -10.61 8.89 19.63
C LEU A 121 -11.77 8.16 20.31
N HIS A 122 -12.81 7.81 19.55
CA HIS A 122 -13.90 6.96 20.01
C HIS A 122 -13.70 5.55 19.45
N LEU A 123 -13.72 4.55 20.32
CA LEU A 123 -13.61 3.15 19.97
C LEU A 123 -15.00 2.50 19.87
N GLU A 124 -15.10 1.43 19.08
CA GLU A 124 -16.34 0.64 18.99
C GLU A 124 -16.77 0.00 20.33
N SER A 125 -15.82 -0.18 21.26
CA SER A 125 -16.08 -0.60 22.64
C SER A 125 -16.79 0.44 23.51
N GLY A 126 -16.90 1.69 23.02
CA GLY A 126 -17.38 2.84 23.79
C GLY A 126 -16.27 3.56 24.57
N GLU A 127 -15.04 3.03 24.62
CA GLU A 127 -13.90 3.69 25.23
C GLU A 127 -13.55 4.97 24.47
N GLN A 128 -13.18 6.02 25.22
CA GLN A 128 -12.62 7.24 24.69
C GLN A 128 -11.14 7.34 25.04
N VAL A 129 -10.29 7.47 24.01
CA VAL A 129 -8.86 7.62 24.18
C VAL A 129 -8.43 9.04 23.88
N LEU A 130 -7.73 9.67 24.83
CA LEU A 130 -7.12 10.98 24.63
C LEU A 130 -5.66 10.82 24.20
N ALA A 131 -5.29 11.38 23.05
CA ALA A 131 -3.94 11.32 22.48
C ALA A 131 -3.38 12.72 22.21
N ARG A 132 -2.08 12.93 22.42
CA ARG A 132 -1.42 14.17 22.01
C ARG A 132 -1.18 14.18 20.51
N LYS A 133 -0.81 13.02 19.95
CA LYS A 133 -0.46 12.84 18.56
C LYS A 133 -1.01 11.55 18.02
N ILE A 134 -1.33 11.55 16.73
CA ILE A 134 -1.83 10.38 16.01
C ILE A 134 -0.94 10.13 14.80
N VAL A 135 -0.61 8.85 14.57
CA VAL A 135 0.05 8.36 13.36
C VAL A 135 -0.91 7.44 12.62
N VAL A 136 -1.39 7.85 11.46
CA VAL A 136 -2.25 7.06 10.58
C VAL A 136 -1.38 6.16 9.70
N ALA A 137 -1.40 4.85 9.96
CA ALA A 137 -0.65 3.81 9.26
C ALA A 137 -1.57 2.66 8.79
N THR A 138 -2.82 2.97 8.43
CA THR A 138 -3.92 2.02 8.16
C THR A 138 -3.77 1.18 6.88
N GLY A 139 -2.71 1.42 6.09
CA GLY A 139 -2.45 0.66 4.86
C GLY A 139 -3.42 0.99 3.73
N LEU A 140 -3.89 -0.02 2.99
CA LEU A 140 -4.55 0.16 1.70
C LEU A 140 -6.08 -0.05 1.72
N ARG A 141 -6.63 -0.75 2.71
CA ARG A 141 -8.01 -1.25 2.65
C ARG A 141 -9.06 -0.17 2.38
N SER A 142 -9.03 0.94 3.11
CA SER A 142 -9.95 2.06 2.92
C SER A 142 -9.68 2.85 1.63
N LEU A 143 -8.53 2.66 1.01
CA LEU A 143 -8.08 3.39 -0.18
C LEU A 143 -8.36 2.65 -1.50
N ARG A 144 -9.06 1.51 -1.44
CA ARG A 144 -9.46 0.72 -2.61
C ARG A 144 -10.22 1.58 -3.61
N HIS A 145 -9.96 1.38 -4.90
CA HIS A 145 -10.62 2.12 -5.95
C HIS A 145 -11.45 1.19 -6.83
N ILE A 146 -12.76 1.32 -6.76
CA ILE A 146 -13.70 0.73 -7.72
C ILE A 146 -14.15 1.84 -8.66
N PRO A 147 -14.00 1.69 -9.98
CA PRO A 147 -14.45 2.69 -10.96
C PRO A 147 -15.95 2.97 -10.85
N GLU A 148 -16.35 4.23 -11.05
CA GLU A 148 -17.76 4.65 -10.97
C GLU A 148 -18.66 3.89 -11.97
N THR A 149 -18.11 3.50 -13.12
CA THR A 149 -18.84 2.66 -14.09
C THR A 149 -19.31 1.33 -13.51
N LEU A 150 -18.67 0.83 -12.44
CA LEU A 150 -19.07 -0.39 -11.73
C LEU A 150 -20.04 -0.13 -10.58
N ALA A 151 -20.26 1.12 -10.19
CA ALA A 151 -21.15 1.49 -9.09
C ALA A 151 -22.63 1.18 -9.36
N ALA A 152 -23.01 0.95 -10.63
CA ALA A 152 -24.34 0.51 -11.00
C ALA A 152 -24.63 -0.97 -10.70
N LEU A 153 -23.58 -1.76 -10.39
CA LEU A 153 -23.74 -3.16 -10.03
C LEU A 153 -24.03 -3.31 -8.54
N PRO A 154 -24.87 -4.30 -8.14
CA PRO A 154 -25.06 -4.68 -6.74
C PRO A 154 -23.74 -5.13 -6.12
N LEU A 155 -23.58 -4.90 -4.80
CA LEU A 155 -22.37 -5.27 -4.05
C LEU A 155 -22.10 -6.79 -4.05
N GLU A 156 -23.14 -7.60 -4.28
CA GLU A 156 -23.03 -9.06 -4.40
C GLU A 156 -22.39 -9.49 -5.72
N VAL A 157 -22.38 -8.60 -6.73
CA VAL A 157 -21.87 -8.87 -8.08
C VAL A 157 -20.55 -8.14 -8.34
N VAL A 158 -20.23 -7.09 -7.58
CA VAL A 158 -18.98 -6.35 -7.73
C VAL A 158 -18.20 -6.30 -6.42
N SER A 159 -16.88 -6.51 -6.52
CA SER A 159 -15.97 -6.41 -5.38
C SER A 159 -14.63 -5.84 -5.80
N HIS A 160 -13.80 -5.51 -4.81
CA HIS A 160 -12.39 -5.17 -5.05
C HIS A 160 -11.50 -6.39 -4.80
N SER A 161 -10.34 -6.46 -5.46
CA SER A 161 -9.37 -7.57 -5.30
C SER A 161 -8.92 -7.80 -3.84
N SER A 162 -9.02 -6.79 -2.97
CA SER A 162 -8.71 -6.90 -1.55
C SER A 162 -9.89 -7.34 -0.66
N ASP A 163 -11.01 -7.69 -1.24
CA ASP A 163 -12.16 -8.19 -0.48
C ASP A 163 -12.14 -9.72 -0.35
N HIS A 164 -11.20 -10.38 -1.02
CA HIS A 164 -11.12 -11.84 -1.11
C HIS A 164 -9.81 -12.39 -0.55
N ASN A 165 -9.92 -13.29 0.43
CA ASN A 165 -8.83 -14.12 0.93
C ASN A 165 -9.00 -15.56 0.44
N ASP A 166 -10.20 -16.10 0.57
CA ASP A 166 -10.59 -17.40 0.02
C ASP A 166 -11.32 -17.21 -1.31
N LEU A 167 -10.84 -17.90 -2.33
CA LEU A 167 -11.40 -17.82 -3.69
C LEU A 167 -12.29 -19.03 -4.04
N SER A 168 -12.46 -19.99 -3.13
CA SER A 168 -13.21 -21.23 -3.37
C SER A 168 -14.68 -20.99 -3.75
N GLY A 169 -15.30 -19.90 -3.28
CA GLY A 169 -16.66 -19.50 -3.61
C GLY A 169 -16.87 -19.08 -5.06
N PHE A 170 -15.81 -18.95 -5.86
CA PHE A 170 -15.90 -18.62 -7.28
C PHE A 170 -15.82 -19.83 -8.21
N ARG A 171 -15.66 -21.03 -7.68
CA ARG A 171 -15.61 -22.25 -8.50
C ARG A 171 -16.85 -22.40 -9.39
N GLY A 172 -16.63 -22.63 -10.68
CA GLY A 172 -17.69 -22.76 -11.70
C GLY A 172 -18.41 -21.46 -12.04
N ARG A 173 -17.98 -20.30 -11.48
CA ARG A 173 -18.56 -18.98 -11.80
C ARG A 173 -17.74 -18.29 -12.88
N ARG A 174 -18.41 -17.51 -13.73
CA ARG A 174 -17.78 -16.62 -14.69
C ARG A 174 -17.37 -15.34 -13.96
N VAL A 175 -16.06 -15.09 -13.88
CA VAL A 175 -15.48 -13.95 -13.16
C VAL A 175 -14.73 -13.05 -14.12
N THR A 176 -15.15 -11.79 -14.22
CA THR A 176 -14.39 -10.78 -14.95
C THR A 176 -13.50 -9.98 -14.00
N VAL A 177 -12.17 -10.07 -14.21
CA VAL A 177 -11.18 -9.30 -13.44
C VAL A 177 -10.76 -8.07 -14.22
N ILE A 178 -11.00 -6.88 -13.66
CA ILE A 178 -10.69 -5.59 -14.32
C ILE A 178 -9.38 -5.05 -13.77
N GLY A 179 -8.33 -5.02 -14.59
CA GLY A 179 -7.03 -4.49 -14.23
C GLY A 179 -5.86 -5.14 -14.96
N ALA A 180 -4.70 -4.49 -14.96
CA ALA A 180 -3.48 -4.95 -15.65
C ALA A 180 -2.25 -4.98 -14.71
N GLY A 181 -2.45 -4.85 -13.41
CA GLY A 181 -1.38 -4.87 -12.41
C GLY A 181 -1.11 -6.27 -11.86
N GLN A 182 -0.12 -6.38 -10.97
CA GLN A 182 0.24 -7.65 -10.30
C GLN A 182 -0.97 -8.30 -9.64
N SER A 183 -1.78 -7.53 -8.88
CA SER A 183 -2.98 -8.08 -8.22
C SER A 183 -3.99 -8.66 -9.21
N ALA A 184 -4.17 -8.02 -10.38
CA ALA A 184 -5.09 -8.54 -11.40
C ALA A 184 -4.58 -9.86 -11.99
N CYS A 185 -3.30 -9.91 -12.40
CA CYS A 185 -2.71 -11.10 -12.99
C CYS A 185 -2.70 -12.28 -12.00
N GLU A 186 -2.29 -12.02 -10.76
CA GLU A 186 -2.15 -13.07 -9.76
C GLU A 186 -3.51 -13.59 -9.28
N LEU A 187 -4.46 -12.66 -9.05
CA LEU A 187 -5.84 -13.05 -8.70
C LEU A 187 -6.50 -13.86 -9.81
N SER A 188 -6.33 -13.45 -11.08
CA SER A 188 -6.89 -14.18 -12.22
C SER A 188 -6.33 -15.60 -12.33
N ALA A 189 -5.02 -15.75 -12.13
CA ALA A 189 -4.39 -17.07 -12.12
C ALA A 189 -4.93 -17.96 -10.99
N LEU A 190 -5.00 -17.41 -9.77
CA LEU A 190 -5.50 -18.14 -8.60
C LEU A 190 -6.97 -18.52 -8.73
N LEU A 191 -7.82 -17.65 -9.28
CA LEU A 191 -9.24 -17.94 -9.55
C LEU A 191 -9.38 -19.06 -10.58
N ASN A 192 -8.64 -19.01 -11.69
CA ASN A 192 -8.66 -20.04 -12.71
C ASN A 192 -8.22 -21.40 -12.17
N GLU A 193 -7.17 -21.42 -11.34
CA GLU A 193 -6.68 -22.64 -10.67
C GLU A 193 -7.69 -23.21 -9.64
N GLN A 194 -8.54 -22.36 -9.07
CA GLN A 194 -9.64 -22.79 -8.21
C GLN A 194 -10.88 -23.25 -9.00
N GLY A 195 -10.85 -23.20 -10.33
CA GLY A 195 -11.92 -23.65 -11.21
C GLY A 195 -12.99 -22.60 -11.51
N ALA A 196 -12.68 -21.32 -11.43
CA ALA A 196 -13.51 -20.24 -11.97
C ALA A 196 -13.26 -20.08 -13.48
N GLU A 197 -14.28 -19.66 -14.22
CA GLU A 197 -14.14 -19.23 -15.63
C GLU A 197 -13.75 -17.75 -15.67
N VAL A 198 -12.44 -17.50 -15.77
CA VAL A 198 -11.89 -16.17 -15.63
C VAL A 198 -11.72 -15.48 -16.98
N THR A 199 -12.12 -14.21 -17.05
CA THR A 199 -11.83 -13.30 -18.15
C THR A 199 -11.17 -12.05 -17.59
N MET A 200 -10.09 -11.58 -18.22
CA MET A 200 -9.46 -10.30 -17.85
C MET A 200 -9.90 -9.18 -18.79
N LEU A 201 -10.23 -8.02 -18.20
CA LEU A 201 -10.46 -6.78 -18.93
C LEU A 201 -9.38 -5.75 -18.59
N THR A 202 -8.66 -5.29 -19.60
CA THR A 202 -7.55 -4.34 -19.45
C THR A 202 -7.71 -3.13 -20.37
N ARG A 203 -7.32 -1.94 -19.94
CA ARG A 203 -7.38 -0.73 -20.80
C ARG A 203 -6.26 -0.66 -21.84
N ARG A 204 -5.19 -1.41 -21.63
CA ARG A 204 -4.00 -1.50 -22.49
C ARG A 204 -3.50 -2.94 -22.43
N PRO A 205 -2.75 -3.41 -23.44
CA PRO A 205 -2.14 -4.73 -23.39
C PRO A 205 -1.36 -4.97 -22.09
N LEU A 206 -1.39 -6.19 -21.59
CA LEU A 206 -0.64 -6.56 -20.39
C LEU A 206 0.84 -6.32 -20.60
N MET A 207 1.46 -5.72 -19.61
CA MET A 207 2.90 -5.57 -19.53
C MET A 207 3.45 -6.56 -18.51
N TRP A 208 4.55 -7.24 -18.88
CA TRP A 208 5.23 -8.17 -18.00
C TRP A 208 6.56 -7.59 -17.55
N TYR A 209 6.78 -7.55 -16.25
CA TYR A 209 8.08 -7.25 -15.69
C TYR A 209 8.88 -8.55 -15.63
N GLU A 210 9.76 -8.70 -16.57
CA GLU A 210 10.76 -9.79 -16.60
C GLU A 210 12.09 -9.19 -16.18
N PRO A 211 12.61 -9.52 -14.98
CA PRO A 211 13.96 -9.14 -14.65
C PRO A 211 14.90 -9.76 -15.69
N LYS A 212 15.78 -8.95 -16.24
CA LYS A 212 16.81 -9.47 -17.16
C LYS A 212 17.58 -10.57 -16.43
N ASN A 213 18.02 -11.62 -17.15
CA ASN A 213 18.75 -12.75 -16.57
C ASN A 213 19.90 -12.33 -15.63
N GLU A 214 20.54 -11.20 -15.91
CA GLU A 214 21.56 -10.59 -15.05
C GLU A 214 21.03 -10.17 -13.67
N ASP A 215 19.75 -9.79 -13.56
CA ASP A 215 19.14 -9.40 -12.29
C ASP A 215 18.80 -10.63 -11.42
N LEU A 216 18.53 -11.79 -12.03
CA LEU A 216 18.30 -13.06 -11.35
C LEU A 216 19.62 -13.70 -10.85
N LEU A 217 20.74 -13.40 -11.50
CA LEU A 217 22.03 -14.01 -11.23
C LEU A 217 22.94 -13.15 -10.32
N ASN A 218 22.37 -12.34 -9.44
CA ASN A 218 23.12 -11.43 -8.58
C ASN A 218 24.22 -12.11 -7.73
N ALA A 219 24.06 -13.39 -7.40
CA ALA A 219 25.11 -14.16 -6.72
C ALA A 219 26.39 -14.34 -7.57
N ARG A 220 26.26 -14.28 -8.91
CA ARG A 220 27.37 -14.44 -9.87
C ARG A 220 27.85 -13.12 -10.48
N ARG A 221 27.26 -11.97 -10.10
CA ARG A 221 27.69 -10.68 -10.64
C ARG A 221 29.06 -10.29 -10.12
N THR A 222 29.92 -9.80 -11.01
CA THR A 222 31.22 -9.23 -10.64
C THR A 222 31.05 -7.95 -9.81
N ALA A 223 32.07 -7.55 -9.05
CA ALA A 223 32.06 -6.30 -8.31
C ALA A 223 31.77 -5.08 -9.21
N TRP A 224 32.30 -5.08 -10.43
CA TRP A 224 32.07 -4.04 -11.44
C TRP A 224 30.61 -3.98 -11.90
N GLN A 225 29.97 -5.12 -12.17
CA GLN A 225 28.55 -5.18 -12.54
C GLN A 225 27.64 -4.70 -11.40
N ARG A 226 27.96 -5.04 -10.14
CA ARG A 226 27.24 -4.55 -8.95
C ARG A 226 27.37 -3.03 -8.81
N LEU A 227 28.58 -2.49 -9.01
CA LEU A 227 28.81 -1.04 -8.95
C LEU A 227 28.08 -0.30 -10.08
N ARG A 228 28.09 -0.83 -11.30
CA ARG A 228 27.44 -0.20 -12.46
C ARG A 228 25.91 -0.22 -12.36
N ARG A 229 25.34 -1.28 -11.78
CA ARG A 229 23.89 -1.46 -11.65
C ARG A 229 23.54 -2.09 -10.31
N PRO A 230 23.70 -1.38 -9.19
CA PRO A 230 23.40 -1.90 -7.85
C PRO A 230 21.91 -2.18 -7.70
N ASN A 231 21.55 -3.11 -6.77
CA ASN A 231 20.16 -3.39 -6.42
C ASN A 231 19.73 -2.57 -5.22
N PHE A 232 18.52 -2.06 -5.32
CA PHE A 232 17.85 -1.30 -4.27
C PHE A 232 16.41 -1.78 -4.07
N GLY A 233 15.76 -1.32 -3.03
CA GLY A 233 14.45 -1.81 -2.60
C GLY A 233 13.33 -1.75 -3.63
N LEU A 234 13.44 -0.90 -4.65
CA LEU A 234 12.46 -0.79 -5.73
C LEU A 234 12.96 -1.35 -7.07
N GLY A 235 14.14 -1.98 -7.08
CA GLY A 235 14.75 -2.57 -8.27
C GLY A 235 16.17 -2.09 -8.55
N PRO A 236 16.80 -2.58 -9.63
CA PRO A 236 18.20 -2.31 -9.93
C PRO A 236 18.45 -0.95 -10.61
N GLY A 237 19.63 -0.40 -10.37
CA GLY A 237 20.18 0.78 -11.03
C GLY A 237 20.11 2.08 -10.22
N TRP A 238 21.03 3.00 -10.53
CA TRP A 238 21.19 4.28 -9.81
C TRP A 238 19.97 5.19 -9.86
N ARG A 239 19.20 5.15 -10.95
CA ARG A 239 17.92 5.87 -11.04
C ARG A 239 16.93 5.37 -9.99
N THR A 240 16.88 4.04 -9.78
CA THR A 240 16.01 3.41 -8.79
C THR A 240 16.50 3.70 -7.37
N TRP A 241 17.83 3.84 -7.19
CA TRP A 241 18.41 4.26 -5.91
C TRP A 241 17.78 5.56 -5.39
N PHE A 242 17.72 6.61 -6.21
CA PHE A 242 17.11 7.87 -5.78
C PHE A 242 15.67 7.70 -5.29
N TRP A 243 14.88 6.89 -6.00
CA TRP A 243 13.49 6.65 -5.65
C TRP A 243 13.32 5.74 -4.42
N SER A 244 14.30 4.89 -4.13
CA SER A 244 14.29 3.96 -3.00
C SER A 244 14.86 4.56 -1.73
N GLU A 245 16.06 5.18 -1.85
CA GLU A 245 16.91 5.49 -0.70
C GLU A 245 16.83 6.97 -0.27
N MET A 246 16.25 7.83 -1.12
CA MET A 246 16.28 9.27 -0.93
C MET A 246 14.88 9.90 -0.72
N PRO A 247 13.98 9.30 0.13
CA PRO A 247 12.63 9.83 0.32
C PRO A 247 12.63 11.25 0.93
N TYR A 248 13.62 11.56 1.76
CA TYR A 248 13.77 12.91 2.31
C TYR A 248 14.10 13.93 1.22
N GLN A 249 15.07 13.64 0.35
CA GLN A 249 15.44 14.50 -0.79
C GLN A 249 14.30 14.59 -1.81
N PHE A 250 13.54 13.52 -1.99
CA PHE A 250 12.36 13.53 -2.83
C PHE A 250 11.35 14.59 -2.39
N SER A 251 11.21 14.83 -1.08
CA SER A 251 10.29 15.83 -0.53
C SER A 251 10.60 17.27 -0.93
N TYR A 252 11.79 17.56 -1.46
CA TYR A 252 12.17 18.88 -1.98
C TYR A 252 11.75 19.13 -3.43
N LEU A 253 11.34 18.08 -4.16
CA LEU A 253 10.85 18.25 -5.53
C LEU A 253 9.54 19.04 -5.55
N PRO A 254 9.23 19.76 -6.65
CA PRO A 254 7.96 20.44 -6.81
C PRO A 254 6.77 19.50 -6.61
N GLN A 255 5.72 19.97 -5.96
CA GLN A 255 4.56 19.17 -5.52
C GLN A 255 3.92 18.34 -6.66
N ARG A 256 3.70 18.95 -7.85
CA ARG A 256 3.14 18.25 -9.02
C ARG A 256 4.06 17.11 -9.48
N THR A 257 5.38 17.37 -9.48
CA THR A 257 6.40 16.36 -9.84
C THR A 257 6.40 15.21 -8.84
N ARG A 258 6.36 15.50 -7.53
CA ARG A 258 6.30 14.46 -6.48
C ARG A 258 5.10 13.53 -6.69
N TYR A 259 3.90 14.09 -6.83
CA TYR A 259 2.70 13.30 -7.03
C TYR A 259 2.80 12.42 -8.29
N SER A 260 3.15 13.02 -9.44
CA SER A 260 3.31 12.29 -10.70
C SER A 260 4.34 11.15 -10.61
N LYS A 261 5.50 11.40 -9.98
CA LYS A 261 6.54 10.38 -9.83
C LYS A 261 6.18 9.32 -8.79
N ALA A 262 5.54 9.68 -7.68
CA ALA A 262 5.13 8.74 -6.66
C ALA A 262 4.16 7.67 -7.20
N PHE A 263 3.23 8.04 -8.06
CA PHE A 263 2.17 7.17 -8.55
C PHE A 263 2.31 6.74 -10.02
N GLY A 264 3.11 7.45 -10.82
CA GLY A 264 3.29 7.17 -12.25
C GLY A 264 4.55 6.37 -12.62
N LEU A 265 5.56 6.26 -11.72
CA LEU A 265 6.85 5.61 -12.06
C LEU A 265 6.74 4.10 -12.31
N PHE A 266 5.86 3.43 -11.62
CA PHE A 266 5.64 2.00 -11.74
C PHE A 266 4.27 1.77 -12.40
N ALA A 267 4.28 1.64 -13.71
CA ALA A 267 3.10 1.29 -14.48
C ALA A 267 2.55 -0.07 -14.02
N PRO A 268 1.23 -0.29 -14.12
CA PRO A 268 0.66 -1.60 -13.88
C PRO A 268 1.32 -2.64 -14.77
N ALA A 269 1.89 -3.68 -14.16
CA ALA A 269 2.53 -4.79 -14.87
C ALA A 269 2.46 -6.06 -14.02
N GLY A 270 2.23 -7.19 -14.67
CA GLY A 270 2.41 -8.51 -14.08
C GLY A 270 3.90 -8.86 -13.94
N SER A 271 4.22 -9.74 -13.03
CA SER A 271 5.57 -10.29 -12.92
C SER A 271 5.76 -11.42 -13.93
N GLY A 272 6.96 -11.53 -14.51
CA GLY A 272 7.27 -12.53 -15.52
C GLY A 272 7.02 -13.97 -15.06
N TRP A 273 7.22 -14.26 -13.78
CA TRP A 273 7.00 -15.61 -13.25
C TRP A 273 5.53 -16.07 -13.28
N ILE A 274 4.56 -15.15 -13.33
CA ILE A 274 3.14 -15.51 -13.37
C ILE A 274 2.61 -15.52 -14.80
N LYS A 275 3.41 -15.08 -15.76
CA LYS A 275 3.00 -14.93 -17.15
C LYS A 275 2.43 -16.23 -17.72
N HIS A 276 3.09 -17.35 -17.51
CA HIS A 276 2.66 -18.67 -18.00
C HIS A 276 1.34 -19.17 -17.40
N ARG A 277 0.86 -18.57 -16.29
CA ARG A 277 -0.42 -18.88 -15.64
C ARG A 277 -1.57 -18.01 -16.18
N VAL A 278 -1.25 -16.98 -16.95
CA VAL A 278 -2.22 -15.98 -17.44
C VAL A 278 -2.20 -15.89 -18.97
N ASP A 279 -1.02 -15.69 -19.56
CA ASP A 279 -0.84 -15.44 -20.98
C ASP A 279 -1.07 -16.75 -21.77
N GLY A 280 -2.05 -16.72 -22.69
CA GLY A 280 -2.48 -17.92 -23.43
C GLY A 280 -3.37 -18.89 -22.61
N VAL A 281 -3.61 -18.63 -21.33
CA VAL A 281 -4.46 -19.48 -20.45
C VAL A 281 -5.79 -18.82 -20.17
N ILE A 282 -5.78 -17.51 -19.90
CA ILE A 282 -6.96 -16.73 -19.53
C ILE A 282 -7.32 -15.78 -20.69
N PRO A 283 -8.57 -15.73 -21.15
CA PRO A 283 -9.01 -14.75 -22.13
C PRO A 283 -8.77 -13.32 -21.64
N ILE A 284 -8.14 -12.49 -22.48
CA ILE A 284 -7.81 -11.10 -22.16
C ILE A 284 -8.42 -10.17 -23.21
N HIS A 285 -9.34 -9.33 -22.78
CA HIS A 285 -9.91 -8.27 -23.62
C HIS A 285 -9.22 -6.94 -23.31
N THR A 286 -8.70 -6.30 -24.36
CA THR A 286 -8.10 -4.97 -24.24
C THR A 286 -9.08 -3.94 -24.81
N GLY A 287 -9.57 -3.04 -23.95
CA GLY A 287 -10.54 -2.04 -24.35
C GLY A 287 -10.99 -1.15 -23.21
N LYS A 288 -11.87 -0.22 -23.52
CA LYS A 288 -12.50 0.70 -22.57
C LYS A 288 -13.84 0.14 -22.14
N LEU A 289 -14.04 -0.05 -20.85
CA LEU A 289 -15.36 -0.34 -20.29
C LEU A 289 -16.25 0.92 -20.46
N CYS A 290 -17.30 0.81 -21.22
CA CYS A 290 -18.23 1.91 -21.51
C CYS A 290 -19.46 1.86 -20.63
N GLN A 291 -20.05 0.68 -20.44
CA GLN A 291 -21.29 0.50 -19.71
C GLN A 291 -21.31 -0.85 -18.99
N VAL A 292 -22.03 -0.88 -17.89
CA VAL A 292 -22.30 -2.12 -17.14
C VAL A 292 -23.77 -2.13 -16.73
N GLN A 293 -24.43 -3.26 -16.92
CA GLN A 293 -25.84 -3.45 -16.57
C GLN A 293 -26.07 -4.84 -15.99
N MET A 294 -27.10 -4.97 -15.15
CA MET A 294 -27.60 -6.28 -14.74
C MET A 294 -28.63 -6.80 -15.74
N HIS A 295 -28.47 -8.03 -16.17
CA HIS A 295 -29.43 -8.70 -17.04
C HIS A 295 -29.56 -10.17 -16.64
N GLY A 296 -30.77 -10.60 -16.29
CA GLY A 296 -31.03 -12.01 -15.94
C GLY A 296 -30.18 -12.54 -14.77
N GLY A 297 -29.76 -11.69 -13.82
CA GLY A 297 -28.93 -12.06 -12.67
C GLY A 297 -27.42 -12.05 -12.95
N GLU A 298 -26.98 -11.74 -14.18
CA GLU A 298 -25.58 -11.61 -14.55
C GLU A 298 -25.21 -10.14 -14.87
N ALA A 299 -23.94 -9.77 -14.70
CA ALA A 299 -23.42 -8.50 -15.15
C ALA A 299 -23.06 -8.57 -16.64
N ARG A 300 -23.54 -7.60 -17.42
CA ARG A 300 -23.16 -7.40 -18.82
C ARG A 300 -22.28 -6.17 -18.94
N LEU A 301 -21.08 -6.36 -19.47
CA LEU A 301 -20.06 -5.33 -19.60
C LEU A 301 -19.87 -5.00 -21.09
N SER A 302 -20.26 -3.80 -21.52
CA SER A 302 -20.01 -3.31 -22.87
C SER A 302 -18.61 -2.71 -22.96
N VAL A 303 -17.77 -3.30 -23.79
CA VAL A 303 -16.34 -2.94 -23.92
C VAL A 303 -16.05 -2.48 -25.34
N GLU A 304 -15.53 -1.29 -25.50
CA GLU A 304 -15.03 -0.76 -26.76
C GLU A 304 -13.57 -1.20 -26.96
N THR A 305 -13.32 -2.04 -27.94
CA THR A 305 -11.99 -2.54 -28.30
C THR A 305 -11.55 -1.94 -29.65
N ALA A 306 -10.28 -2.14 -30.02
CA ALA A 306 -9.78 -1.73 -31.34
C ALA A 306 -10.49 -2.43 -32.52
N ALA A 307 -11.09 -3.61 -32.28
CA ALA A 307 -11.79 -4.39 -33.27
C ALA A 307 -13.33 -4.15 -33.30
N GLY A 308 -13.82 -3.25 -32.42
CA GLY A 308 -15.24 -2.96 -32.27
C GLY A 308 -15.76 -3.19 -30.86
N SER A 309 -17.07 -3.14 -30.67
CA SER A 309 -17.70 -3.35 -29.37
C SER A 309 -17.86 -4.84 -29.07
N VAL A 310 -17.54 -5.24 -27.86
CA VAL A 310 -17.68 -6.60 -27.32
C VAL A 310 -18.50 -6.55 -26.04
N GLU A 311 -19.42 -7.50 -25.88
CA GLU A 311 -20.16 -7.69 -24.63
C GLU A 311 -19.60 -8.89 -23.86
N LEU A 312 -19.26 -8.67 -22.59
CA LEU A 312 -18.80 -9.70 -21.68
C LEU A 312 -19.88 -9.96 -20.62
N ALA A 313 -20.23 -11.24 -20.42
CA ALA A 313 -21.14 -11.67 -19.36
C ALA A 313 -20.35 -12.23 -18.18
N ALA A 314 -20.71 -11.85 -16.96
CA ALA A 314 -20.06 -12.30 -15.75
C ALA A 314 -21.05 -12.49 -14.61
N ASP A 315 -20.86 -13.55 -13.82
CA ASP A 315 -21.58 -13.76 -12.57
C ASP A 315 -21.01 -12.91 -11.43
N HIS A 316 -19.75 -12.47 -11.59
CA HIS A 316 -19.10 -11.57 -10.66
C HIS A 316 -17.99 -10.76 -11.35
N VAL A 317 -17.84 -9.49 -10.93
CA VAL A 317 -16.82 -8.56 -11.43
C VAL A 317 -15.87 -8.19 -10.30
N ILE A 318 -14.57 -8.43 -10.49
CA ILE A 318 -13.57 -8.04 -9.50
C ILE A 318 -12.75 -6.87 -10.01
N ALA A 319 -12.86 -5.73 -9.34
CA ALA A 319 -12.07 -4.54 -9.61
C ALA A 319 -10.66 -4.70 -9.01
N ALA A 320 -9.68 -5.12 -9.81
CA ALA A 320 -8.25 -5.11 -9.46
C ALA A 320 -7.58 -3.79 -9.92
N THR A 321 -8.27 -2.68 -9.69
CA THR A 321 -7.99 -1.35 -10.22
C THR A 321 -7.11 -0.50 -9.29
N GLY A 322 -6.62 -1.12 -8.22
CA GLY A 322 -5.66 -0.54 -7.28
C GLY A 322 -6.27 0.40 -6.26
N TYR A 323 -5.46 1.36 -5.80
CA TYR A 323 -5.77 2.19 -4.64
C TYR A 323 -5.54 3.67 -4.95
N ARG A 324 -6.32 4.56 -4.30
CA ARG A 324 -6.14 6.01 -4.37
C ARG A 324 -5.85 6.57 -2.98
N PRO A 325 -4.82 7.42 -2.83
CA PRO A 325 -4.44 8.00 -1.53
C PRO A 325 -5.37 9.19 -1.18
N GLU A 326 -6.63 8.91 -0.94
CA GLU A 326 -7.65 9.94 -0.65
C GLU A 326 -7.99 9.92 0.86
N VAL A 327 -7.74 11.04 1.56
CA VAL A 327 -8.01 11.18 3.00
C VAL A 327 -9.49 10.96 3.32
N SER A 328 -10.39 11.44 2.45
CA SER A 328 -11.84 11.31 2.59
C SER A 328 -12.34 9.86 2.59
N ARG A 329 -11.54 8.92 2.10
CA ARG A 329 -11.87 7.48 2.12
C ARG A 329 -11.56 6.81 3.46
N VAL A 330 -10.97 7.51 4.41
CA VAL A 330 -10.63 6.98 5.73
C VAL A 330 -11.73 7.36 6.71
N PRO A 331 -12.66 6.46 7.06
CA PRO A 331 -13.91 6.83 7.73
C PRO A 331 -13.71 7.59 9.05
N PHE A 332 -12.78 7.13 9.89
CA PHE A 332 -12.53 7.74 11.19
C PHE A 332 -11.89 9.15 11.13
N LEU A 333 -11.49 9.63 9.94
CA LEU A 333 -10.95 10.98 9.72
C LEU A 333 -12.03 11.99 9.31
N GLU A 334 -13.29 11.60 9.15
CA GLU A 334 -14.37 12.43 8.62
C GLU A 334 -14.43 13.81 9.29
N GLN A 335 -14.38 13.86 10.63
CA GLN A 335 -14.45 15.12 11.39
C GLN A 335 -13.25 16.05 11.21
N VAL A 336 -12.10 15.53 10.81
CA VAL A 336 -10.85 16.30 10.65
C VAL A 336 -10.40 16.41 9.19
N CYS A 337 -11.08 15.70 8.28
CA CYS A 337 -10.72 15.61 6.87
C CYS A 337 -10.67 17.00 6.19
N GLY A 338 -11.63 17.88 6.47
CA GLY A 338 -11.69 19.23 5.92
C GLY A 338 -10.52 20.14 6.30
N ASP A 339 -9.86 19.87 7.43
CA ASP A 339 -8.69 20.63 7.90
C ASP A 339 -7.38 20.15 7.28
N ILE A 340 -7.39 19.00 6.57
CA ILE A 340 -6.20 18.40 6.00
C ILE A 340 -5.97 18.92 4.58
N GLN A 341 -4.87 19.63 4.37
CA GLN A 341 -4.45 20.04 3.03
C GLN A 341 -4.03 18.84 2.19
N THR A 342 -4.52 18.77 0.96
CA THR A 342 -4.30 17.63 0.07
C THR A 342 -3.83 18.03 -1.33
N ILE A 343 -3.24 17.07 -2.04
CA ILE A 343 -3.04 17.10 -3.50
C ILE A 343 -3.67 15.87 -4.11
N ASN A 344 -4.66 16.04 -4.97
CA ASN A 344 -5.43 14.94 -5.56
C ASN A 344 -5.91 13.93 -4.48
N GLY A 345 -6.40 14.43 -3.36
CA GLY A 345 -6.86 13.65 -2.22
C GLY A 345 -5.77 13.14 -1.26
N ALA A 346 -4.49 13.10 -1.67
CA ALA A 346 -3.39 12.68 -0.81
C ALA A 346 -3.00 13.80 0.17
N PRO A 347 -2.74 13.50 1.46
CA PRO A 347 -2.37 14.51 2.42
C PRO A 347 -1.02 15.14 2.08
N LEU A 348 -0.94 16.46 2.20
CA LEU A 348 0.32 17.18 2.14
C LEU A 348 1.01 17.09 3.50
N LEU A 349 2.21 16.55 3.49
CA LEU A 349 2.98 16.33 4.71
C LEU A 349 4.21 17.23 4.74
N ASP A 350 4.56 17.65 5.93
CA ASP A 350 5.87 18.23 6.20
C ASP A 350 6.96 17.14 6.28
N ARG A 351 8.20 17.55 6.57
CA ARG A 351 9.34 16.63 6.64
C ARG A 351 9.33 15.68 7.83
N SER A 352 8.41 15.86 8.77
CA SER A 352 8.18 14.99 9.92
C SER A 352 6.98 14.06 9.73
N LEU A 353 6.46 13.94 8.51
CA LEU A 353 5.24 13.21 8.16
C LEU A 353 3.97 13.82 8.82
N GLU A 354 4.04 15.05 9.33
CA GLU A 354 2.91 15.76 9.92
C GLU A 354 2.07 16.43 8.83
N SER A 355 0.75 16.35 8.94
CA SER A 355 -0.19 17.04 8.04
C SER A 355 -0.36 18.51 8.43
N SER A 356 -1.24 19.23 7.71
CA SER A 356 -1.66 20.59 8.11
C SER A 356 -2.40 20.64 9.47
N VAL A 357 -2.90 19.50 9.96
CA VAL A 357 -3.49 19.36 11.29
C VAL A 357 -2.36 19.02 12.28
N PRO A 358 -2.00 19.93 13.20
CA PRO A 358 -0.90 19.71 14.13
C PRO A 358 -1.13 18.47 15.00
N GLY A 359 -0.12 17.60 15.07
CA GLY A 359 -0.16 16.33 15.80
C GLY A 359 -0.73 15.15 15.01
N LEU A 360 -1.22 15.37 13.78
CA LEU A 360 -1.74 14.30 12.92
C LEU A 360 -0.73 13.95 11.82
N HIS A 361 -0.16 12.75 11.90
CA HIS A 361 0.87 12.24 10.99
C HIS A 361 0.32 11.12 10.11
N PHE A 362 0.89 10.97 8.91
CA PHE A 362 0.54 9.88 7.98
C PHE A 362 1.77 9.11 7.54
N ALA A 363 1.67 7.78 7.52
CA ALA A 363 2.73 6.88 7.08
C ALA A 363 2.24 5.91 6.00
N GLY A 364 3.17 5.29 5.28
CA GLY A 364 2.87 4.35 4.21
C GLY A 364 2.30 5.03 2.96
N PHE A 365 1.35 4.39 2.32
CA PHE A 365 0.81 4.82 1.02
C PHE A 365 0.34 6.28 0.99
N MET A 366 -0.24 6.77 2.09
CA MET A 366 -0.67 8.16 2.24
C MET A 366 0.51 9.15 2.24
N GLY A 367 1.71 8.72 2.65
CA GLY A 367 2.92 9.54 2.61
C GLY A 367 3.61 9.59 1.24
N ALA A 368 3.18 8.80 0.26
CA ALA A 368 3.87 8.65 -1.01
C ALA A 368 3.91 9.94 -1.83
N ALA A 369 2.86 10.75 -1.80
CA ALA A 369 2.82 12.05 -2.50
C ALA A 369 3.91 13.02 -2.03
N THR A 370 4.41 12.87 -0.81
CA THR A 370 5.46 13.72 -0.25
C THR A 370 6.84 13.06 -0.32
N PHE A 371 6.94 11.77 0.00
CA PHE A 371 8.24 11.07 0.20
C PHE A 371 8.57 10.06 -0.90
N GLY A 372 7.74 9.96 -1.92
CA GLY A 372 8.03 9.19 -3.12
C GLY A 372 7.55 7.73 -3.10
N PRO A 373 7.90 6.99 -4.17
CA PRO A 373 7.31 5.69 -4.44
C PRO A 373 7.68 4.61 -3.43
N SER A 374 8.80 4.73 -2.70
CA SER A 374 9.17 3.77 -1.63
C SER A 374 8.09 3.63 -0.56
N MET A 375 7.35 4.71 -0.27
CA MET A 375 6.25 4.73 0.70
C MET A 375 5.06 3.83 0.30
N ARG A 376 4.99 3.36 -0.93
CA ARG A 376 3.95 2.44 -1.42
C ARG A 376 4.24 0.97 -1.08
N PHE A 377 5.44 0.66 -0.59
CA PHE A 377 5.96 -0.68 -0.34
C PHE A 377 6.40 -0.82 1.12
N ILE A 378 6.54 -2.04 1.62
CA ILE A 378 7.06 -2.32 2.97
C ILE A 378 8.42 -1.63 3.18
N TYR A 379 9.24 -1.57 2.13
CA TYR A 379 10.56 -0.95 2.15
C TYR A 379 10.60 0.47 2.75
N GLY A 380 9.59 1.28 2.49
CA GLY A 380 9.49 2.65 3.02
C GLY A 380 9.22 2.72 4.53
N ALA A 381 8.86 1.61 5.18
CA ALA A 381 8.55 1.59 6.61
C ALA A 381 9.76 2.00 7.47
N ARG A 382 10.98 1.64 7.05
CA ARG A 382 12.22 2.03 7.75
C ARG A 382 12.37 3.55 7.83
N PHE A 383 12.21 4.23 6.71
CA PHE A 383 12.28 5.70 6.68
C PHE A 383 11.21 6.34 7.57
N ALA A 384 9.96 5.90 7.45
CA ALA A 384 8.86 6.46 8.22
C ALA A 384 9.05 6.24 9.72
N ALA A 385 9.45 5.04 10.15
CA ALA A 385 9.65 4.70 11.55
C ALA A 385 10.79 5.50 12.19
N GLN A 386 11.93 5.57 11.52
CA GLN A 386 13.08 6.34 11.99
C GLN A 386 12.77 7.84 12.06
N ARG A 387 12.11 8.37 11.02
CA ARG A 387 11.80 9.79 10.95
C ARG A 387 10.80 10.23 12.01
N LEU A 388 9.72 9.45 12.18
CA LEU A 388 8.70 9.73 13.18
C LEU A 388 9.26 9.60 14.60
N SER A 389 9.98 8.54 14.91
CA SER A 389 10.53 8.37 16.26
C SER A 389 11.52 9.48 16.65
N GLN A 390 12.37 9.90 15.71
CA GLN A 390 13.26 11.05 15.92
C GLN A 390 12.49 12.35 16.15
N HIS A 391 11.47 12.63 15.33
CA HIS A 391 10.65 13.83 15.50
C HIS A 391 9.88 13.82 16.82
N LEU A 392 9.30 12.68 17.18
CA LEU A 392 8.47 12.55 18.36
C LEU A 392 9.26 12.56 19.67
N SER A 393 10.54 12.11 19.65
CA SER A 393 11.42 12.16 20.83
C SER A 393 11.82 13.58 21.23
N HIS A 394 11.97 14.51 20.28
CA HIS A 394 12.37 15.89 20.57
C HIS A 394 11.29 16.72 21.28
N PHE A 395 10.05 16.25 21.32
CA PHE A 395 8.94 16.94 22.00
C PHE A 395 8.84 16.57 23.50
N GLY A 396 9.47 15.48 23.95
CA GLY A 396 9.59 15.15 25.37
C GLY A 396 10.48 16.12 26.15
N ASP A 397 11.39 16.82 25.49
CA ASP A 397 12.43 17.67 26.09
C ASP A 397 12.12 19.19 26.10
N GLY A 398 10.90 19.61 25.80
CA GLY A 398 10.47 21.01 25.95
C GLY A 398 11.17 22.04 25.03
N ARG A 399 11.93 21.63 24.01
CA ARG A 399 12.65 22.55 23.11
C ARG A 399 11.84 22.95 21.86
N ARG A 400 11.91 24.24 21.54
CA ARG A 400 11.09 24.99 20.58
C ARG A 400 11.18 24.47 19.11
N ARG A 401 10.06 24.57 18.40
CA ARG A 401 9.91 24.32 16.95
C ARG A 401 10.85 25.18 16.11
N PRO A 402 11.46 24.62 15.04
CA PRO A 402 11.96 25.44 13.92
C PRO A 402 10.78 25.98 13.10
N ALA A 403 10.97 27.17 12.55
CA ALA A 403 9.95 28.01 11.91
C ALA A 403 9.17 27.33 10.79
N ARG A 404 7.87 27.62 10.72
CA ARG A 404 6.96 27.25 9.61
C ARG A 404 7.48 27.75 8.28
N VAL A 405 7.59 26.86 7.30
CA VAL A 405 7.77 27.23 5.89
C VAL A 405 6.49 27.93 5.42
N ARG A 406 6.59 29.22 5.08
CA ARG A 406 5.52 29.96 4.41
C ARG A 406 5.30 29.34 3.03
N VAL A 407 4.12 28.81 2.78
CA VAL A 407 3.64 28.49 1.45
C VAL A 407 3.29 29.83 0.77
N GLN A 408 4.01 30.23 -0.25
CA GLN A 408 3.61 31.35 -1.10
C GLN A 408 2.39 30.92 -1.91
N HIS A 409 1.26 31.55 -1.64
CA HIS A 409 0.11 31.54 -2.54
C HIS A 409 0.49 32.37 -3.79
N SER A 410 0.70 31.70 -4.92
CA SER A 410 0.67 32.39 -6.21
C SER A 410 -0.79 32.62 -6.58
N GLU A 411 -1.24 33.85 -6.50
CA GLU A 411 -2.50 34.34 -7.03
C GLU A 411 -2.65 33.94 -8.50
N GLN A 412 -3.81 33.41 -8.83
CA GLN A 412 -4.23 33.21 -10.22
C GLN A 412 -4.44 34.60 -10.85
N ALA A 413 -3.51 35.02 -11.69
CA ALA A 413 -3.77 36.07 -12.65
C ALA A 413 -4.56 35.46 -13.81
N GLY A 414 -5.82 35.80 -13.90
CA GLY A 414 -6.61 35.58 -15.09
C GLY A 414 -6.05 36.37 -16.27
N ALA A 415 -6.02 35.75 -17.42
CA ALA A 415 -5.98 36.43 -18.71
C ALA A 415 -6.89 35.65 -19.65
N ALA A 416 -7.99 36.27 -19.98
CA ALA A 416 -8.77 35.96 -21.17
C ALA A 416 -7.92 36.35 -22.41
N VAL A 417 -7.84 35.49 -23.39
CA VAL A 417 -8.13 35.62 -24.82
C VAL A 417 -8.13 34.22 -25.42
#